data_b60b3ebbfec73e281ebc24173165f021
#
_entry.id   b60b3ebbfec73e281ebc24173165f021
#
_cell.length_a   1.000
_cell.length_b   1.000
_cell.length_c   1.000
_cell.angle_alpha   90.00
_cell.angle_beta   90.00
_cell.angle_gamma   90.00
#
_symmetry.space_group_name_H-M   'P 1'
#
loop_
_entity.id
_entity.type
_entity.pdbx_description
1 polymer ?
#
loop_
_entity_poly.entity_id
_entity_poly.type
_entity_poly.pdbx_seq_one_letter_code
_entity_poly.pdbx_strand_id
1 'polypeptide(L)'
;MNKIAFITGVTGQDGAYLSEFLLKKGYEVHGLKRRSSLFNTDRIDHLYQDPHVDHRNFYLHYGDMTDSTNLIRLIKEIQPDEIYNLAAMSHVAVSFEIPEYTGNADGLGTLRILDAVRLLGLEKKTRIYQASTSELYGKVQEVPQSETTPFYPRSPYAVAKMYAYWITVNYREAYNMYACNGILFNHESPIRGETFVTRKITRAVSRIALGLQDKFYLGNLDAQRDWGHAKDYVRMMWMILQADAAEDWVIATGKTTRIRDFVHMSFAEVGIELEFKGEGEEEKAYVIKCNDPKYQLDIGKEVLAVDARYFRPTEVELLIGDASKAKNKLGWECKYDLNDLVKDMMQSDIKLMKEQQYLEEGGYNTMNYFE
;
A
#
# COMPACT_ATOMS: atom_id res chain seq x y z
N MET A 1 -25.90 0.43 18.52
CA MET A 1 -24.63 -0.31 18.65
C MET A 1 -23.69 0.25 17.60
N ASN A 2 -22.41 0.36 17.92
CA ASN A 2 -21.40 0.75 16.93
C ASN A 2 -21.24 -0.37 15.92
N LYS A 3 -20.97 -0.03 14.65
CA LYS A 3 -20.60 -1.05 13.66
C LYS A 3 -19.26 -1.69 14.03
N ILE A 4 -19.11 -2.98 13.78
CA ILE A 4 -17.91 -3.77 14.04
C ILE A 4 -17.19 -4.02 12.72
N ALA A 5 -15.92 -3.61 12.64
CA ALA A 5 -15.05 -3.86 11.49
C ALA A 5 -13.93 -4.85 11.83
N PHE A 6 -13.73 -5.84 10.98
CA PHE A 6 -12.59 -6.75 11.05
C PHE A 6 -11.61 -6.46 9.91
N ILE A 7 -10.36 -6.10 10.23
CA ILE A 7 -9.33 -5.71 9.27
C ILE A 7 -8.21 -6.73 9.30
N THR A 8 -7.99 -7.46 8.21
CA THR A 8 -6.77 -8.24 8.04
C THR A 8 -5.65 -7.35 7.53
N GLY A 9 -4.39 -7.62 7.91
CA GLY A 9 -3.27 -6.75 7.52
C GLY A 9 -3.28 -5.38 8.19
N VAL A 10 -3.82 -5.29 9.41
CA VAL A 10 -3.99 -4.06 10.18
C VAL A 10 -2.67 -3.30 10.44
N THR A 11 -1.53 -3.99 10.45
CA THR A 11 -0.19 -3.42 10.64
C THR A 11 0.44 -2.85 9.37
N GLY A 12 -0.23 -2.99 8.22
CA GLY A 12 0.17 -2.37 6.96
C GLY A 12 -0.24 -0.90 6.87
N GLN A 13 0.22 -0.21 5.82
CA GLN A 13 -0.14 1.18 5.55
C GLN A 13 -1.66 1.40 5.55
N ASP A 14 -2.37 0.64 4.73
CA ASP A 14 -3.81 0.82 4.54
C ASP A 14 -4.59 0.40 5.78
N GLY A 15 -4.14 -0.69 6.45
CA GLY A 15 -4.75 -1.15 7.70
C GLY A 15 -4.67 -0.11 8.80
N ALA A 16 -3.54 0.59 8.93
CA ALA A 16 -3.35 1.66 9.91
C ALA A 16 -4.27 2.85 9.62
N TYR A 17 -4.22 3.41 8.40
CA TYR A 17 -5.10 4.54 8.04
C TYR A 17 -6.59 4.19 8.08
N LEU A 18 -6.95 2.97 7.66
CA LEU A 18 -8.34 2.53 7.73
C LEU A 18 -8.80 2.39 9.18
N SER A 19 -7.97 1.87 10.08
CA SER A 19 -8.26 1.78 11.51
C SER A 19 -8.52 3.16 12.10
N GLU A 20 -7.63 4.13 11.86
CA GLU A 20 -7.85 5.52 12.29
C GLU A 20 -9.15 6.11 11.74
N PHE A 21 -9.41 5.88 10.47
CA PHE A 21 -10.58 6.41 9.78
C PHE A 21 -11.88 5.84 10.36
N LEU A 22 -11.92 4.52 10.61
CA LEU A 22 -13.09 3.85 11.16
C LEU A 22 -13.32 4.18 12.63
N LEU A 23 -12.25 4.26 13.44
CA LEU A 23 -12.33 4.71 14.84
C LEU A 23 -12.92 6.12 14.95
N LYS A 24 -12.49 7.06 14.09
CA LYS A 24 -13.05 8.43 14.00
C LYS A 24 -14.53 8.44 13.60
N LYS A 25 -15.00 7.39 12.91
CA LYS A 25 -16.43 7.20 12.58
C LYS A 25 -17.23 6.47 13.66
N GLY A 26 -16.61 6.11 14.76
CA GLY A 26 -17.28 5.45 15.89
C GLY A 26 -17.42 3.93 15.72
N TYR A 27 -16.63 3.31 14.84
CA TYR A 27 -16.58 1.84 14.75
C TYR A 27 -15.84 1.23 15.93
N GLU A 28 -16.18 -0.01 16.24
CA GLU A 28 -15.32 -0.94 16.95
C GLU A 28 -14.46 -1.67 15.91
N VAL A 29 -13.14 -1.60 16.08
CA VAL A 29 -12.18 -2.11 15.09
C VAL A 29 -11.40 -3.30 15.66
N HIS A 30 -11.48 -4.43 15.00
CA HIS A 30 -10.72 -5.64 15.27
C HIS A 30 -9.66 -5.85 14.18
N GLY A 31 -8.40 -5.81 14.55
CA GLY A 31 -7.27 -5.96 13.62
C GLY A 31 -6.60 -7.33 13.73
N LEU A 32 -6.41 -8.02 12.59
CA LEU A 32 -5.62 -9.24 12.51
C LEU A 32 -4.16 -8.89 12.23
N LYS A 33 -3.24 -9.34 13.09
CA LYS A 33 -1.79 -9.24 12.91
C LYS A 33 -1.11 -10.60 13.01
N ARG A 34 -0.06 -10.81 12.21
CA ARG A 34 0.77 -12.01 12.31
C ARG A 34 1.64 -11.96 13.57
N ARG A 35 1.92 -13.14 14.14
CA ARG A 35 2.93 -13.26 15.19
C ARG A 35 4.32 -13.15 14.56
N SER A 36 5.11 -12.20 15.05
CA SER A 36 6.51 -12.01 14.71
C SER A 36 7.36 -12.07 15.98
N SER A 37 8.64 -12.39 15.86
CA SER A 37 9.59 -12.33 16.99
C SER A 37 9.87 -10.90 17.40
N LEU A 38 9.87 -9.96 16.46
CA LEU A 38 9.96 -8.53 16.70
C LEU A 38 8.57 -7.89 16.68
N PHE A 39 8.46 -6.70 17.27
CA PHE A 39 7.25 -5.89 17.13
C PHE A 39 7.10 -5.47 15.67
N ASN A 40 5.87 -5.52 15.17
CA ASN A 40 5.50 -5.13 13.81
C ASN A 40 4.27 -4.21 13.82
N THR A 41 4.11 -3.44 14.88
CA THR A 41 2.92 -2.61 15.15
C THR A 41 3.19 -1.11 15.06
N ASP A 42 4.39 -0.69 14.70
CA ASP A 42 4.84 0.72 14.72
C ASP A 42 3.82 1.68 14.05
N ARG A 43 3.15 1.23 12.96
CA ARG A 43 2.14 2.03 12.25
C ARG A 43 0.83 2.20 13.00
N ILE A 44 0.58 1.40 14.03
CA ILE A 44 -0.67 1.37 14.81
C ILE A 44 -0.46 1.52 16.32
N ASP A 45 0.78 1.70 16.79
CA ASP A 45 1.09 1.83 18.24
C ASP A 45 0.35 3.01 18.86
N HIS A 46 0.16 4.10 18.12
CA HIS A 46 -0.61 5.26 18.57
C HIS A 46 -2.12 4.98 18.74
N LEU A 47 -2.62 3.86 18.19
CA LEU A 47 -4.02 3.40 18.34
C LEU A 47 -4.17 2.41 19.49
N TYR A 48 -3.07 1.95 20.08
CA TYR A 48 -3.09 0.94 21.13
C TYR A 48 -3.90 1.41 22.33
N GLN A 49 -4.74 0.52 22.83
CA GLN A 49 -5.54 0.75 24.04
C GLN A 49 -5.26 -0.36 25.05
N ASP A 50 -4.92 0.03 26.26
CA ASP A 50 -4.62 -0.93 27.35
C ASP A 50 -5.82 -1.87 27.57
N PRO A 51 -5.60 -3.20 27.60
CA PRO A 51 -6.66 -4.16 27.90
C PRO A 51 -7.45 -3.94 29.20
N HIS A 52 -6.89 -3.20 30.14
CA HIS A 52 -7.52 -2.90 31.43
C HIS A 52 -8.38 -1.63 31.43
N VAL A 53 -8.41 -0.90 30.29
CA VAL A 53 -9.26 0.30 30.16
C VAL A 53 -10.67 -0.12 29.70
N ASP A 54 -11.69 0.43 30.37
CA ASP A 54 -13.07 0.24 29.95
C ASP A 54 -13.37 0.95 28.63
N HIS A 55 -14.34 0.40 27.86
CA HIS A 55 -14.84 0.99 26.63
C HIS A 55 -13.81 1.09 25.47
N ARG A 56 -12.89 0.13 25.37
CA ARG A 56 -12.03 0.01 24.21
C ARG A 56 -12.85 -0.16 22.94
N ASN A 57 -12.34 0.37 21.84
CA ASN A 57 -12.90 0.22 20.50
C ASN A 57 -11.86 -0.21 19.47
N PHE A 58 -10.63 -0.54 19.90
CA PHE A 58 -9.56 -1.09 19.07
C PHE A 58 -8.97 -2.35 19.71
N TYR A 59 -9.05 -3.47 18.98
CA TYR A 59 -8.64 -4.79 19.44
C TYR A 59 -7.69 -5.44 18.44
N LEU A 60 -6.61 -6.05 18.93
CA LEU A 60 -5.64 -6.77 18.09
C LEU A 60 -5.69 -8.27 18.36
N HIS A 61 -5.79 -9.05 17.29
CA HIS A 61 -5.82 -10.49 17.31
C HIS A 61 -4.63 -11.08 16.57
N TYR A 62 -4.08 -12.18 17.07
CA TYR A 62 -3.07 -12.94 16.35
C TYR A 62 -3.73 -13.93 15.40
N GLY A 63 -3.22 -13.99 14.16
CA GLY A 63 -3.64 -14.96 13.17
C GLY A 63 -2.87 -14.81 11.86
N ASP A 64 -3.11 -15.73 10.94
CA ASP A 64 -2.51 -15.74 9.62
C ASP A 64 -3.57 -16.13 8.57
N MET A 65 -3.45 -15.58 7.36
CA MET A 65 -4.36 -15.90 6.24
C MET A 65 -4.26 -17.37 5.80
N THR A 66 -3.22 -18.07 6.23
CA THR A 66 -3.01 -19.49 5.96
C THR A 66 -3.68 -20.43 6.99
N ASP A 67 -4.23 -19.89 8.09
CA ASP A 67 -4.87 -20.65 9.18
C ASP A 67 -6.39 -20.51 9.15
N SER A 68 -7.06 -21.47 8.50
CA SER A 68 -8.52 -21.48 8.35
C SER A 68 -9.26 -21.55 9.70
N THR A 69 -8.77 -22.37 10.64
CA THR A 69 -9.43 -22.57 11.93
C THR A 69 -9.37 -21.33 12.81
N ASN A 70 -8.25 -20.63 12.78
CA ASN A 70 -8.09 -19.36 13.48
C ASN A 70 -9.02 -18.29 12.90
N LEU A 71 -9.09 -18.14 11.57
CA LEU A 71 -9.98 -17.18 10.91
C LEU A 71 -11.45 -17.46 11.22
N ILE A 72 -11.90 -18.74 11.14
CA ILE A 72 -13.28 -19.11 11.48
C ILE A 72 -13.59 -18.77 12.95
N ARG A 73 -12.68 -19.09 13.88
CA ARG A 73 -12.84 -18.77 15.30
C ARG A 73 -12.97 -17.25 15.52
N LEU A 74 -12.08 -16.45 14.93
CA LEU A 74 -12.10 -15.00 15.10
C LEU A 74 -13.39 -14.39 14.52
N ILE A 75 -13.79 -14.75 13.29
CA ILE A 75 -15.01 -14.23 12.67
C ILE A 75 -16.24 -14.64 13.48
N LYS A 76 -16.26 -15.87 14.05
CA LYS A 76 -17.33 -16.31 14.94
C LYS A 76 -17.41 -15.51 16.23
N GLU A 77 -16.29 -15.20 16.87
CA GLU A 77 -16.23 -14.44 18.12
C GLU A 77 -16.57 -12.96 17.90
N ILE A 78 -16.06 -12.35 16.83
CA ILE A 78 -16.18 -10.93 16.52
C ILE A 78 -17.58 -10.60 15.94
N GLN A 79 -18.12 -11.48 15.10
CA GLN A 79 -19.40 -11.24 14.39
C GLN A 79 -19.41 -9.92 13.61
N PRO A 80 -18.42 -9.65 12.73
CA PRO A 80 -18.21 -8.34 12.12
C PRO A 80 -19.39 -7.95 11.19
N ASP A 81 -19.70 -6.65 11.15
CA ASP A 81 -20.59 -6.05 10.16
C ASP A 81 -19.85 -5.82 8.83
N GLU A 82 -18.57 -5.52 8.92
CA GLU A 82 -17.70 -5.24 7.77
C GLU A 82 -16.36 -5.95 7.92
N ILE A 83 -15.89 -6.63 6.86
CA ILE A 83 -14.55 -7.22 6.77
C ILE A 83 -13.78 -6.49 5.68
N TYR A 84 -12.58 -6.00 6.03
CA TYR A 84 -11.63 -5.42 5.10
C TYR A 84 -10.44 -6.35 4.98
N ASN A 85 -10.38 -7.12 3.88
CA ASN A 85 -9.30 -8.07 3.63
C ASN A 85 -8.14 -7.37 2.91
N LEU A 86 -7.19 -6.84 3.70
CA LEU A 86 -6.02 -6.11 3.23
C LEU A 86 -4.72 -6.91 3.36
N ALA A 87 -4.75 -8.03 4.09
CA ALA A 87 -3.56 -8.87 4.29
C ALA A 87 -3.11 -9.49 2.96
N ALA A 88 -1.84 -9.32 2.65
CA ALA A 88 -1.21 -9.93 1.50
C ALA A 88 0.32 -10.00 1.66
N MET A 89 0.96 -10.90 0.90
CA MET A 89 2.37 -10.82 0.55
C MET A 89 2.48 -9.88 -0.66
N SER A 90 2.50 -8.57 -0.42
CA SER A 90 2.27 -7.54 -1.45
C SER A 90 3.51 -7.09 -2.22
N HIS A 91 4.70 -7.63 -1.88
CA HIS A 91 5.94 -7.26 -2.56
C HIS A 91 6.11 -8.08 -3.85
N VAL A 92 5.90 -7.45 -5.01
CA VAL A 92 5.87 -8.13 -6.32
C VAL A 92 7.17 -8.90 -6.59
N ALA A 93 8.35 -8.30 -6.38
CA ALA A 93 9.62 -8.99 -6.63
C ALA A 93 9.78 -10.22 -5.72
N VAL A 94 9.49 -10.12 -4.44
CA VAL A 94 9.56 -11.23 -3.48
C VAL A 94 8.58 -12.36 -3.84
N SER A 95 7.48 -12.08 -4.52
CA SER A 95 6.54 -13.14 -4.96
C SER A 95 7.16 -14.16 -5.91
N PHE A 96 8.23 -13.78 -6.66
CA PHE A 96 8.97 -14.70 -7.50
C PHE A 96 9.85 -15.67 -6.69
N GLU A 97 10.26 -15.26 -5.47
CA GLU A 97 11.07 -16.10 -4.58
C GLU A 97 10.20 -17.05 -3.72
N ILE A 98 9.00 -16.61 -3.35
CA ILE A 98 8.07 -17.36 -2.48
C ILE A 98 6.67 -17.50 -3.10
N PRO A 99 6.53 -18.06 -4.32
CA PRO A 99 5.26 -18.08 -5.04
C PRO A 99 4.17 -18.93 -4.36
N GLU A 100 4.54 -20.03 -3.71
CA GLU A 100 3.60 -20.90 -3.00
C GLU A 100 2.97 -20.19 -1.81
N TYR A 101 3.77 -19.56 -0.95
CA TYR A 101 3.27 -18.78 0.18
C TYR A 101 2.38 -17.62 -0.30
N THR A 102 2.78 -16.94 -1.36
CA THR A 102 2.00 -15.86 -1.99
C THR A 102 0.63 -16.36 -2.44
N GLY A 103 0.58 -17.49 -3.16
CA GLY A 103 -0.68 -18.12 -3.58
C GLY A 103 -1.57 -18.53 -2.40
N ASN A 104 -0.95 -19.10 -1.36
CA ASN A 104 -1.65 -19.57 -0.17
C ASN A 104 -2.22 -18.42 0.68
N ALA A 105 -1.44 -17.38 0.92
CA ALA A 105 -1.86 -16.24 1.74
C ALA A 105 -2.84 -15.33 1.00
N ASP A 106 -2.54 -14.94 -0.23
CA ASP A 106 -3.28 -13.93 -0.97
C ASP A 106 -4.52 -14.51 -1.67
N GLY A 107 -4.35 -15.65 -2.36
CA GLY A 107 -5.45 -16.32 -3.07
C GLY A 107 -6.33 -17.14 -2.14
N LEU A 108 -5.79 -18.22 -1.58
CA LEU A 108 -6.55 -19.10 -0.71
C LEU A 108 -6.96 -18.44 0.61
N GLY A 109 -6.19 -17.48 1.10
CA GLY A 109 -6.56 -16.68 2.27
C GLY A 109 -7.88 -15.93 2.07
N THR A 110 -8.10 -15.37 0.88
CA THR A 110 -9.37 -14.73 0.52
C THR A 110 -10.52 -15.73 0.53
N LEU A 111 -10.33 -16.91 -0.06
CA LEU A 111 -11.32 -17.99 -0.01
C LEU A 111 -11.68 -18.37 1.44
N ARG A 112 -10.69 -18.49 2.34
CA ARG A 112 -10.92 -18.81 3.74
C ARG A 112 -11.83 -17.83 4.46
N ILE A 113 -11.67 -16.54 4.19
CA ILE A 113 -12.55 -15.49 4.76
C ILE A 113 -13.98 -15.60 4.21
N LEU A 114 -14.13 -15.70 2.90
CA LEU A 114 -15.42 -15.84 2.25
C LEU A 114 -16.18 -17.08 2.75
N ASP A 115 -15.46 -18.23 2.81
CA ASP A 115 -16.05 -19.48 3.26
C ASP A 115 -16.34 -19.49 4.76
N ALA A 116 -15.53 -18.85 5.59
CA ALA A 116 -15.81 -18.68 7.01
C ALA A 116 -17.11 -17.89 7.24
N VAL A 117 -17.31 -16.77 6.52
CA VAL A 117 -18.56 -15.97 6.58
C VAL A 117 -19.76 -16.84 6.18
N ARG A 118 -19.64 -17.63 5.12
CA ARG A 118 -20.69 -18.55 4.66
C ARG A 118 -20.97 -19.67 5.68
N LEU A 119 -19.94 -20.35 6.17
CA LEU A 119 -20.07 -21.44 7.14
C LEU A 119 -20.71 -21.00 8.46
N LEU A 120 -20.52 -19.73 8.82
CA LEU A 120 -21.08 -19.15 10.05
C LEU A 120 -22.48 -18.54 9.86
N GLY A 121 -23.04 -18.59 8.64
CA GLY A 121 -24.37 -18.03 8.35
C GLY A 121 -24.42 -16.50 8.40
N LEU A 122 -23.30 -15.84 8.10
CA LEU A 122 -23.16 -14.38 8.19
C LEU A 122 -23.35 -13.65 6.84
N GLU A 123 -23.73 -14.35 5.76
CA GLU A 123 -23.82 -13.82 4.38
C GLU A 123 -24.73 -12.61 4.27
N LYS A 124 -25.76 -12.52 5.10
CA LYS A 124 -26.72 -11.40 5.08
C LYS A 124 -26.32 -10.24 5.99
N LYS A 125 -25.41 -10.48 6.92
CA LYS A 125 -24.94 -9.49 7.90
C LYS A 125 -23.67 -8.82 7.44
N THR A 126 -22.66 -9.62 7.07
CA THR A 126 -21.27 -9.17 6.88
C THR A 126 -21.03 -8.70 5.45
N ARG A 127 -20.60 -7.46 5.29
CA ARG A 127 -20.11 -6.91 4.02
C ARG A 127 -18.61 -7.09 3.92
N ILE A 128 -18.09 -7.52 2.76
CA ILE A 128 -16.69 -7.87 2.57
C ILE A 128 -16.07 -6.99 1.49
N TYR A 129 -14.98 -6.32 1.84
CA TYR A 129 -14.08 -5.64 0.92
C TYR A 129 -12.84 -6.50 0.71
N GLN A 130 -12.55 -6.84 -0.54
CA GLN A 130 -11.32 -7.50 -0.96
C GLN A 130 -10.40 -6.47 -1.62
N ALA A 131 -9.22 -6.26 -1.04
CA ALA A 131 -8.17 -5.48 -1.69
C ALA A 131 -7.63 -6.24 -2.91
N SER A 132 -8.01 -5.77 -4.08
CA SER A 132 -7.45 -6.21 -5.34
C SER A 132 -6.33 -5.25 -5.79
N THR A 133 -5.85 -5.32 -7.02
CA THR A 133 -4.65 -4.60 -7.44
C THR A 133 -4.67 -4.29 -8.93
N SER A 134 -4.09 -3.17 -9.34
CA SER A 134 -3.83 -2.85 -10.74
C SER A 134 -2.85 -3.81 -11.43
N GLU A 135 -2.05 -4.56 -10.65
CA GLU A 135 -1.16 -5.61 -11.19
C GLU A 135 -1.91 -6.75 -11.91
N LEU A 136 -3.25 -6.87 -11.70
CA LEU A 136 -4.10 -7.78 -12.48
C LEU A 136 -4.05 -7.48 -13.97
N TYR A 137 -3.98 -6.19 -14.35
CA TYR A 137 -3.92 -5.77 -15.75
C TYR A 137 -2.60 -6.16 -16.41
N GLY A 138 -1.48 -6.13 -15.67
CA GLY A 138 -0.17 -6.66 -16.06
C GLY A 138 0.27 -6.22 -17.45
N LYS A 139 0.21 -7.12 -18.45
CA LYS A 139 0.38 -6.75 -19.87
C LYS A 139 -0.90 -6.08 -20.35
N VAL A 140 -0.93 -4.76 -20.24
CA VAL A 140 -2.10 -3.91 -20.44
C VAL A 140 -2.76 -4.16 -21.79
N GLN A 141 -4.08 -4.38 -21.79
CA GLN A 141 -4.88 -4.64 -22.97
C GLN A 141 -5.67 -3.40 -23.44
N GLU A 142 -5.93 -2.47 -22.53
CA GLU A 142 -6.64 -1.21 -22.77
C GLU A 142 -6.02 -0.09 -21.95
N VAL A 143 -6.12 1.16 -22.42
CA VAL A 143 -5.62 2.36 -21.72
C VAL A 143 -6.70 3.45 -21.84
N PRO A 144 -7.14 4.05 -20.71
CA PRO A 144 -6.90 3.66 -19.32
C PRO A 144 -7.58 2.32 -18.95
N GLN A 145 -7.16 1.70 -17.82
CA GLN A 145 -7.76 0.46 -17.33
C GLN A 145 -9.01 0.75 -16.50
N SER A 146 -10.09 0.02 -16.78
CA SER A 146 -11.38 0.07 -16.08
C SER A 146 -11.75 -1.28 -15.47
N GLU A 147 -12.90 -1.36 -14.83
CA GLU A 147 -13.43 -2.59 -14.24
C GLU A 147 -13.70 -3.69 -15.29
N THR A 148 -13.82 -3.34 -16.57
CA THR A 148 -14.09 -4.27 -17.67
C THR A 148 -12.87 -4.63 -18.49
N THR A 149 -11.74 -3.98 -18.26
CA THR A 149 -10.48 -4.26 -18.96
C THR A 149 -9.99 -5.68 -18.66
N PRO A 150 -9.67 -6.51 -19.67
CA PRO A 150 -9.19 -7.87 -19.46
C PRO A 150 -7.89 -7.91 -18.65
N PHE A 151 -7.79 -8.88 -17.73
CA PHE A 151 -6.60 -9.11 -16.91
C PHE A 151 -5.55 -9.95 -17.67
N TYR A 152 -4.27 -9.58 -17.50
CA TYR A 152 -3.13 -10.34 -18.00
C TYR A 152 -1.97 -10.28 -17.00
N PRO A 153 -2.06 -10.98 -15.85
CA PRO A 153 -1.11 -10.87 -14.74
C PRO A 153 0.32 -11.23 -15.15
N ARG A 154 1.31 -10.54 -14.57
CA ARG A 154 2.74 -10.66 -14.90
C ARG A 154 3.62 -11.05 -13.72
N SER A 155 3.04 -11.51 -12.61
CA SER A 155 3.78 -11.95 -11.44
C SER A 155 3.00 -13.00 -10.65
N PRO A 156 3.65 -13.85 -9.82
CA PRO A 156 2.95 -14.75 -8.91
C PRO A 156 1.99 -14.03 -7.97
N TYR A 157 2.36 -12.82 -7.50
CA TYR A 157 1.47 -11.94 -6.75
C TYR A 157 0.19 -11.60 -7.52
N ALA A 158 0.33 -11.14 -8.75
CA ALA A 158 -0.82 -10.76 -9.57
C ALA A 158 -1.73 -11.96 -9.87
N VAL A 159 -1.16 -13.16 -10.10
CA VAL A 159 -1.93 -14.41 -10.30
C VAL A 159 -2.69 -14.79 -9.04
N ALA A 160 -2.08 -14.69 -7.86
CA ALA A 160 -2.75 -14.96 -6.57
C ALA A 160 -3.89 -13.96 -6.32
N LYS A 161 -3.67 -12.68 -6.61
CA LYS A 161 -4.71 -11.64 -6.52
C LYS A 161 -5.81 -11.80 -7.57
N MET A 162 -5.52 -12.35 -8.74
CA MET A 162 -6.54 -12.70 -9.74
C MET A 162 -7.46 -13.82 -9.26
N TYR A 163 -6.91 -14.86 -8.60
CA TYR A 163 -7.74 -15.85 -7.94
C TYR A 163 -8.62 -15.20 -6.86
N ALA A 164 -8.04 -14.34 -6.00
CA ALA A 164 -8.78 -13.62 -4.96
C ALA A 164 -9.93 -12.78 -5.54
N TYR A 165 -9.69 -12.09 -6.65
CA TYR A 165 -10.69 -11.30 -7.35
C TYR A 165 -11.86 -12.17 -7.82
N TRP A 166 -11.58 -13.22 -8.57
CA TRP A 166 -12.62 -14.06 -9.16
C TRP A 166 -13.37 -14.91 -8.13
N ILE A 167 -12.72 -15.36 -7.07
CA ILE A 167 -13.43 -16.08 -6.01
C ILE A 167 -14.37 -15.15 -5.22
N THR A 168 -14.02 -13.86 -5.08
CA THR A 168 -14.89 -12.84 -4.50
C THR A 168 -16.13 -12.61 -5.37
N VAL A 169 -15.95 -12.46 -6.68
CA VAL A 169 -17.06 -12.37 -7.65
C VAL A 169 -17.95 -13.62 -7.57
N ASN A 170 -17.34 -14.81 -7.58
CA ASN A 170 -18.07 -16.08 -7.54
C ASN A 170 -18.93 -16.21 -6.27
N TYR A 171 -18.39 -15.87 -5.08
CA TYR A 171 -19.14 -15.94 -3.84
C TYR A 171 -20.26 -14.91 -3.77
N ARG A 172 -20.04 -13.71 -4.33
CA ARG A 172 -21.09 -12.69 -4.49
C ARG A 172 -22.27 -13.24 -5.30
N GLU A 173 -22.00 -13.84 -6.46
CA GLU A 173 -23.02 -14.32 -7.38
C GLU A 173 -23.68 -15.64 -6.92
N ALA A 174 -22.88 -16.61 -6.46
CA ALA A 174 -23.38 -17.93 -6.08
C ALA A 174 -24.13 -17.93 -4.75
N TYR A 175 -23.72 -17.12 -3.78
CA TYR A 175 -24.28 -17.13 -2.42
C TYR A 175 -24.97 -15.81 -2.04
N ASN A 176 -25.09 -14.86 -2.97
CA ASN A 176 -25.69 -13.55 -2.74
C ASN A 176 -25.06 -12.83 -1.53
N MET A 177 -23.73 -12.93 -1.42
CA MET A 177 -22.93 -12.24 -0.40
C MET A 177 -22.67 -10.79 -0.84
N TYR A 178 -22.64 -9.86 0.11
CA TYR A 178 -22.12 -8.53 -0.18
C TYR A 178 -20.60 -8.55 -0.16
N ALA A 179 -20.00 -8.87 -1.29
CA ALA A 179 -18.54 -8.98 -1.45
C ALA A 179 -18.07 -8.17 -2.68
N CYS A 180 -17.14 -7.24 -2.46
CA CYS A 180 -16.67 -6.27 -3.44
C CYS A 180 -15.16 -6.34 -3.59
N ASN A 181 -14.66 -6.13 -4.82
CA ASN A 181 -13.25 -5.89 -5.06
C ASN A 181 -12.98 -4.39 -5.25
N GLY A 182 -11.95 -3.87 -4.59
CA GLY A 182 -11.34 -2.59 -4.95
C GLY A 182 -10.06 -2.84 -5.75
N ILE A 183 -10.05 -2.50 -7.03
CA ILE A 183 -8.87 -2.62 -7.90
C ILE A 183 -8.00 -1.39 -7.64
N LEU A 184 -7.08 -1.55 -6.70
CA LEU A 184 -6.23 -0.46 -6.21
C LEU A 184 -5.08 -0.22 -7.18
N PHE A 185 -4.95 1.02 -7.65
CA PHE A 185 -3.72 1.52 -8.24
C PHE A 185 -2.72 1.87 -7.15
N ASN A 186 -1.49 2.20 -7.53
CA ASN A 186 -0.44 2.46 -6.55
C ASN A 186 -0.85 3.61 -5.62
N HIS A 187 -0.72 3.41 -4.33
CA HIS A 187 -1.05 4.44 -3.34
C HIS A 187 -0.03 4.41 -2.20
N GLU A 188 0.42 5.57 -1.87
CA GLU A 188 1.61 5.79 -1.09
C GLU A 188 1.32 6.71 0.10
N SER A 189 2.26 6.78 1.03
CA SER A 189 2.16 7.67 2.18
C SER A 189 3.45 7.70 3.00
N PRO A 190 3.57 8.58 4.00
CA PRO A 190 4.66 8.58 4.98
C PRO A 190 4.93 7.25 5.68
N ILE A 191 3.95 6.38 5.78
CA ILE A 191 4.06 5.05 6.41
C ILE A 191 4.06 3.89 5.42
N ARG A 192 4.32 4.15 4.13
CA ARG A 192 4.56 3.10 3.13
C ARG A 192 5.72 2.21 3.56
N GLY A 193 5.70 0.93 3.18
CA GLY A 193 6.84 0.04 3.41
C GLY A 193 8.13 0.57 2.77
N GLU A 194 9.24 0.47 3.48
CA GLU A 194 10.50 1.14 3.17
C GLU A 194 11.14 0.66 1.86
N THR A 195 10.86 -0.57 1.46
CA THR A 195 11.39 -1.21 0.24
C THR A 195 10.59 -0.88 -1.03
N PHE A 196 9.44 -0.22 -0.91
CA PHE A 196 8.69 0.23 -2.07
C PHE A 196 9.33 1.47 -2.70
N VAL A 197 9.28 1.55 -4.03
CA VAL A 197 10.05 2.51 -4.84
C VAL A 197 9.91 3.97 -4.38
N THR A 198 8.71 4.43 -4.11
CA THR A 198 8.44 5.81 -3.66
C THR A 198 9.07 6.09 -2.31
N ARG A 199 8.89 5.18 -1.33
CA ARG A 199 9.46 5.34 0.00
C ARG A 199 10.98 5.17 -0.02
N LYS A 200 11.50 4.26 -0.86
CA LYS A 200 12.95 4.14 -1.10
C LYS A 200 13.53 5.47 -1.60
N ILE A 201 12.85 6.13 -2.55
CA ILE A 201 13.28 7.44 -3.07
C ILE A 201 13.25 8.50 -1.96
N THR A 202 12.13 8.70 -1.27
CA THR A 202 12.00 9.79 -0.28
C THR A 202 12.95 9.61 0.91
N ARG A 203 13.19 8.38 1.37
CA ARG A 203 14.20 8.08 2.40
C ARG A 203 15.62 8.36 1.93
N ALA A 204 15.98 7.89 0.72
CA ALA A 204 17.31 8.13 0.15
C ALA A 204 17.57 9.62 -0.05
N VAL A 205 16.62 10.35 -0.64
CA VAL A 205 16.72 11.81 -0.81
C VAL A 205 16.90 12.53 0.53
N SER A 206 16.13 12.15 1.54
CA SER A 206 16.25 12.72 2.90
C SER A 206 17.63 12.45 3.51
N ARG A 207 18.17 11.24 3.37
CA ARG A 207 19.52 10.88 3.84
C ARG A 207 20.61 11.63 3.08
N ILE A 208 20.49 11.74 1.75
CA ILE A 208 21.45 12.46 0.90
C ILE A 208 21.46 13.95 1.25
N ALA A 209 20.30 14.57 1.41
CA ALA A 209 20.17 15.97 1.79
C ALA A 209 20.78 16.29 3.17
N LEU A 210 20.79 15.32 4.08
CA LEU A 210 21.40 15.42 5.43
C LEU A 210 22.85 14.94 5.48
N GLY A 211 23.45 14.53 4.35
CA GLY A 211 24.82 14.05 4.29
C GLY A 211 25.05 12.64 4.90
N LEU A 212 23.98 11.88 5.11
CA LEU A 212 23.99 10.54 5.70
C LEU A 212 24.19 9.42 4.65
N GLN A 213 24.07 9.76 3.37
CA GLN A 213 24.20 8.84 2.25
C GLN A 213 24.72 9.59 1.03
N ASP A 214 25.57 8.93 0.22
CA ASP A 214 26.12 9.57 -0.99
C ASP A 214 25.20 9.46 -2.19
N LYS A 215 24.69 8.27 -2.48
CA LYS A 215 23.80 7.98 -3.61
C LYS A 215 22.92 6.77 -3.34
N PHE A 216 21.94 6.56 -4.21
CA PHE A 216 21.09 5.38 -4.19
C PHE A 216 20.89 4.80 -5.58
N TYR A 217 20.30 3.60 -5.66
CA TYR A 217 20.15 2.86 -6.90
C TYR A 217 18.69 2.52 -7.16
N LEU A 218 18.27 2.63 -8.43
CA LEU A 218 16.95 2.23 -8.91
C LEU A 218 17.08 1.35 -10.16
N GLY A 219 15.97 0.74 -10.57
CA GLY A 219 15.87 0.05 -11.86
C GLY A 219 15.37 1.01 -12.96
N ASN A 220 14.31 0.59 -13.70
CA ASN A 220 13.75 1.34 -14.81
C ASN A 220 13.16 2.68 -14.35
N LEU A 221 13.79 3.79 -14.75
CA LEU A 221 13.35 5.15 -14.41
C LEU A 221 12.17 5.66 -15.25
N ASP A 222 11.87 5.00 -16.36
CA ASP A 222 10.80 5.41 -17.29
C ASP A 222 9.46 4.70 -17.03
N ALA A 223 9.44 3.71 -16.15
CA ALA A 223 8.21 3.06 -15.76
C ALA A 223 7.20 4.10 -15.20
N GLN A 224 5.96 3.99 -15.67
CA GLN A 224 4.89 4.94 -15.34
C GLN A 224 3.88 4.30 -14.40
N ARG A 225 3.53 5.01 -13.33
CA ARG A 225 2.55 4.56 -12.34
C ARG A 225 1.55 5.68 -12.03
N ASP A 226 0.33 5.27 -11.77
CA ASP A 226 -0.72 6.12 -11.20
C ASP A 226 -0.56 6.04 -9.67
N TRP A 227 -0.04 7.11 -9.07
CA TRP A 227 0.19 7.20 -7.63
C TRP A 227 -0.82 8.11 -6.95
N GLY A 228 -1.55 7.57 -5.98
CA GLY A 228 -2.44 8.33 -5.12
C GLY A 228 -2.00 8.31 -3.66
N HIS A 229 -2.67 9.09 -2.81
CA HIS A 229 -2.44 9.10 -1.38
C HIS A 229 -3.31 8.05 -0.67
N ALA A 230 -2.71 7.22 0.18
CA ALA A 230 -3.40 6.12 0.88
C ALA A 230 -4.65 6.56 1.66
N LYS A 231 -4.66 7.78 2.20
CA LYS A 231 -5.84 8.34 2.89
C LYS A 231 -7.08 8.45 2.00
N ASP A 232 -6.93 8.72 0.71
CA ASP A 232 -8.03 8.74 -0.25
C ASP A 232 -8.52 7.33 -0.56
N TYR A 233 -7.59 6.37 -0.63
CA TYR A 233 -7.90 4.98 -0.95
C TYR A 233 -8.66 4.29 0.18
N VAL A 234 -8.25 4.47 1.44
CA VAL A 234 -8.99 3.89 2.58
C VAL A 234 -10.39 4.50 2.72
N ARG A 235 -10.57 5.78 2.36
CA ARG A 235 -11.89 6.39 2.29
C ARG A 235 -12.77 5.69 1.26
N MET A 236 -12.23 5.35 0.09
CA MET A 236 -12.97 4.62 -0.94
C MET A 236 -13.30 3.19 -0.49
N MET A 237 -12.38 2.48 0.18
CA MET A 237 -12.66 1.14 0.74
C MET A 237 -13.91 1.15 1.62
N TRP A 238 -14.03 2.18 2.47
CA TRP A 238 -15.23 2.34 3.29
C TRP A 238 -16.47 2.69 2.45
N MET A 239 -16.36 3.60 1.49
CA MET A 239 -17.49 4.01 0.64
C MET A 239 -18.06 2.83 -0.15
N ILE A 240 -17.23 1.93 -0.65
CA ILE A 240 -17.63 0.70 -1.35
C ILE A 240 -18.54 -0.15 -0.47
N LEU A 241 -18.22 -0.30 0.81
CA LEU A 241 -19.06 -1.10 1.72
C LEU A 241 -20.30 -0.34 2.22
N GLN A 242 -20.46 0.94 1.91
CA GLN A 242 -21.70 1.68 2.19
C GLN A 242 -22.65 1.74 0.98
N ALA A 243 -22.22 1.31 -0.21
CA ALA A 243 -23.03 1.32 -1.42
C ALA A 243 -24.23 0.35 -1.32
N ASP A 244 -25.27 0.59 -2.14
CA ASP A 244 -26.49 -0.22 -2.13
C ASP A 244 -26.27 -1.60 -2.72
N ALA A 245 -25.38 -1.73 -3.70
CA ALA A 245 -25.07 -2.98 -4.39
C ALA A 245 -23.59 -3.35 -4.29
N ALA A 246 -23.31 -4.65 -4.21
CA ALA A 246 -21.97 -5.19 -4.26
C ALA A 246 -21.44 -5.18 -5.69
N GLU A 247 -20.42 -4.37 -5.95
CA GLU A 247 -19.76 -4.23 -7.25
C GLU A 247 -18.24 -4.17 -7.09
N ASP A 248 -17.52 -4.27 -8.23
CA ASP A 248 -16.07 -4.08 -8.27
C ASP A 248 -15.75 -2.65 -8.73
N TRP A 249 -14.63 -2.08 -8.22
CA TRP A 249 -14.34 -0.67 -8.35
C TRP A 249 -12.86 -0.41 -8.64
N VAL A 250 -12.56 0.35 -9.67
CA VAL A 250 -11.23 0.92 -9.88
C VAL A 250 -11.02 2.11 -8.94
N ILE A 251 -9.88 2.11 -8.26
CA ILE A 251 -9.45 3.19 -7.38
C ILE A 251 -8.11 3.71 -7.88
N ALA A 252 -8.12 4.88 -8.50
CA ALA A 252 -6.99 5.47 -9.21
C ALA A 252 -7.10 6.99 -9.25
N THR A 253 -5.99 7.68 -9.51
CA THR A 253 -6.00 9.13 -9.72
C THR A 253 -6.32 9.51 -11.18
N GLY A 254 -6.13 8.57 -12.11
CA GLY A 254 -6.24 8.81 -13.55
C GLY A 254 -5.06 9.60 -14.15
N LYS A 255 -3.95 9.69 -13.42
CA LYS A 255 -2.73 10.38 -13.88
C LYS A 255 -1.52 9.49 -13.65
N THR A 256 -0.63 9.42 -14.64
CA THR A 256 0.63 8.69 -14.52
C THR A 256 1.81 9.63 -14.32
N THR A 257 2.82 9.14 -13.63
CA THR A 257 4.10 9.82 -13.43
C THR A 257 5.22 8.80 -13.59
N ARG A 258 6.32 9.20 -14.24
CA ARG A 258 7.52 8.36 -14.35
C ARG A 258 8.28 8.35 -13.03
N ILE A 259 9.02 7.29 -12.79
CA ILE A 259 9.88 7.19 -11.60
C ILE A 259 10.87 8.35 -11.55
N ARG A 260 11.51 8.72 -12.69
CA ARG A 260 12.42 9.87 -12.76
C ARG A 260 11.78 11.19 -12.34
N ASP A 261 10.52 11.40 -12.71
CA ASP A 261 9.79 12.64 -12.37
C ASP A 261 9.50 12.68 -10.86
N PHE A 262 9.19 11.53 -10.24
CA PHE A 262 9.04 11.43 -8.79
C PHE A 262 10.37 11.70 -8.05
N VAL A 263 11.50 11.25 -8.60
CA VAL A 263 12.84 11.58 -8.08
C VAL A 263 13.07 13.09 -8.13
N HIS A 264 12.80 13.74 -9.29
CA HIS A 264 12.92 15.19 -9.42
C HIS A 264 12.07 15.94 -8.39
N MET A 265 10.80 15.54 -8.23
CA MET A 265 9.88 16.16 -7.25
C MET A 265 10.41 16.00 -5.82
N SER A 266 10.93 14.81 -5.48
CA SER A 266 11.47 14.54 -4.14
C SER A 266 12.70 15.40 -3.82
N PHE A 267 13.64 15.57 -4.76
CA PHE A 267 14.79 16.45 -4.59
C PHE A 267 14.39 17.95 -4.56
N ALA A 268 13.37 18.32 -5.32
CA ALA A 268 12.86 19.69 -5.31
C ALA A 268 12.31 20.10 -3.92
N GLU A 269 11.72 19.17 -3.14
CA GLU A 269 11.25 19.45 -1.77
C GLU A 269 12.37 19.84 -0.80
N VAL A 270 13.61 19.50 -1.11
CA VAL A 270 14.82 19.94 -0.37
C VAL A 270 15.63 20.98 -1.14
N GLY A 271 15.05 21.60 -2.17
CA GLY A 271 15.66 22.68 -2.95
C GLY A 271 16.83 22.25 -3.83
N ILE A 272 16.94 20.97 -4.19
CA ILE A 272 18.02 20.41 -5.03
C ILE A 272 17.46 20.11 -6.42
N GLU A 273 18.16 20.64 -7.46
CA GLU A 273 17.84 20.37 -8.86
C GLU A 273 18.83 19.35 -9.44
N LEU A 274 18.31 18.42 -10.24
CA LEU A 274 19.07 17.33 -10.84
C LEU A 274 19.11 17.41 -12.36
N GLU A 275 20.19 16.88 -12.96
CA GLU A 275 20.29 16.54 -14.38
C GLU A 275 20.56 15.03 -14.52
N PHE A 276 19.80 14.37 -15.40
CA PHE A 276 20.02 12.96 -15.75
C PHE A 276 20.92 12.87 -16.98
N LYS A 277 21.92 11.97 -16.94
CA LYS A 277 22.86 11.71 -18.05
C LYS A 277 23.00 10.21 -18.27
N GLY A 278 23.18 9.82 -19.53
CA GLY A 278 23.23 8.43 -19.94
C GLY A 278 21.84 7.89 -20.30
N GLU A 279 21.78 6.63 -20.65
CA GLU A 279 20.54 5.92 -21.02
C GLU A 279 20.57 4.48 -20.45
N GLY A 280 19.40 3.93 -20.11
CA GLY A 280 19.26 2.56 -19.60
C GLY A 280 20.08 2.31 -18.34
N GLU A 281 20.93 1.29 -18.33
CA GLU A 281 21.73 0.92 -17.16
C GLU A 281 22.89 1.90 -16.87
N GLU A 282 23.30 2.72 -17.84
CA GLU A 282 24.35 3.72 -17.67
C GLU A 282 23.79 5.07 -17.19
N GLU A 283 22.48 5.17 -16.98
CA GLU A 283 21.84 6.43 -16.57
C GLU A 283 22.13 6.77 -15.12
N LYS A 284 22.46 8.04 -14.89
CA LYS A 284 22.82 8.61 -13.58
C LYS A 284 22.20 9.99 -13.41
N ALA A 285 21.96 10.38 -12.15
CA ALA A 285 21.52 11.74 -11.82
C ALA A 285 22.59 12.49 -11.04
N TYR A 286 22.77 13.75 -11.43
CA TYR A 286 23.78 14.65 -10.88
C TYR A 286 23.13 15.93 -10.35
N VAL A 287 23.68 16.45 -9.25
CA VAL A 287 23.28 17.74 -8.68
C VAL A 287 23.73 18.87 -9.59
N ILE A 288 22.81 19.72 -10.02
CA ILE A 288 23.15 20.91 -10.82
C ILE A 288 22.93 22.23 -10.07
N LYS A 289 22.11 22.21 -8.99
CA LYS A 289 21.85 23.40 -8.18
C LYS A 289 21.28 23.04 -6.81
N CYS A 290 21.64 23.84 -5.79
CA CYS A 290 21.05 23.80 -4.46
C CYS A 290 20.49 25.19 -4.11
N ASN A 291 19.18 25.25 -3.92
CA ASN A 291 18.45 26.50 -3.66
C ASN A 291 18.19 26.74 -2.16
N ASP A 292 18.13 25.68 -1.34
CA ASP A 292 17.91 25.79 0.09
C ASP A 292 19.27 25.76 0.84
N PRO A 293 19.64 26.80 1.61
CA PRO A 293 20.89 26.84 2.34
C PRO A 293 21.01 25.74 3.41
N LYS A 294 19.91 25.09 3.79
CA LYS A 294 19.93 23.98 4.75
C LYS A 294 20.45 22.69 4.15
N TYR A 295 20.33 22.52 2.84
CA TYR A 295 20.67 21.28 2.15
C TYR A 295 21.62 21.60 0.99
N GLN A 296 22.92 21.58 1.27
CA GLN A 296 23.96 21.91 0.31
C GLN A 296 24.75 20.67 -0.07
N LEU A 297 24.84 20.41 -1.36
CA LEU A 297 25.63 19.35 -1.95
C LEU A 297 26.56 19.94 -3.01
N ASP A 298 27.67 19.25 -3.27
CA ASP A 298 28.58 19.66 -4.34
C ASP A 298 27.89 19.56 -5.70
N ILE A 299 28.03 20.61 -6.50
CA ILE A 299 27.56 20.63 -7.89
C ILE A 299 28.33 19.56 -8.67
N GLY A 300 27.62 18.73 -9.42
CA GLY A 300 28.17 17.59 -10.13
C GLY A 300 28.25 16.29 -9.30
N LYS A 301 27.84 16.31 -8.02
CA LYS A 301 27.74 15.08 -7.21
C LYS A 301 26.72 14.11 -7.85
N GLU A 302 27.18 12.85 -8.08
CA GLU A 302 26.28 11.75 -8.47
C GLU A 302 25.46 11.33 -7.27
N VAL A 303 24.10 11.36 -7.38
CA VAL A 303 23.17 11.04 -6.29
C VAL A 303 22.28 9.84 -6.60
N LEU A 304 22.19 9.44 -7.87
CA LEU A 304 21.44 8.27 -8.30
C LEU A 304 22.17 7.57 -9.47
N ALA A 305 22.12 6.26 -9.50
CA ALA A 305 22.51 5.44 -10.64
C ALA A 305 21.49 4.32 -10.88
N VAL A 306 21.36 3.88 -12.12
CA VAL A 306 20.59 2.69 -12.46
C VAL A 306 21.40 1.44 -12.15
N ASP A 307 20.74 0.39 -11.65
CA ASP A 307 21.38 -0.91 -11.39
C ASP A 307 20.45 -2.04 -11.88
N ALA A 308 20.99 -2.91 -12.73
CA ALA A 308 20.26 -4.02 -13.36
C ALA A 308 19.62 -4.99 -12.35
N ARG A 309 20.15 -5.09 -11.13
CA ARG A 309 19.59 -5.94 -10.05
C ARG A 309 18.18 -5.54 -9.62
N TYR A 310 17.76 -4.31 -9.89
CA TYR A 310 16.44 -3.80 -9.56
C TYR A 310 15.41 -3.92 -10.71
N PHE A 311 15.81 -4.49 -11.86
CA PHE A 311 14.86 -4.80 -12.94
C PHE A 311 14.06 -6.05 -12.58
N ARG A 312 12.77 -6.02 -12.85
CA ARG A 312 11.89 -7.18 -12.66
C ARG A 312 12.06 -8.19 -13.79
N PRO A 313 11.89 -9.51 -13.55
CA PRO A 313 11.90 -10.52 -14.60
C PRO A 313 10.87 -10.26 -15.71
N THR A 314 9.73 -9.66 -15.34
CA THR A 314 8.68 -9.18 -16.25
C THR A 314 8.21 -7.82 -15.79
N GLU A 315 8.46 -6.80 -16.61
CA GLU A 315 8.10 -5.42 -16.28
C GLU A 315 6.66 -5.11 -16.69
N VAL A 316 6.05 -4.19 -15.96
CA VAL A 316 4.79 -3.53 -16.29
C VAL A 316 5.12 -2.07 -16.57
N GLU A 317 5.02 -1.66 -17.83
CA GLU A 317 5.48 -0.34 -18.28
C GLU A 317 4.53 0.79 -17.88
N LEU A 318 3.22 0.56 -18.03
CA LEU A 318 2.19 1.58 -17.82
C LEU A 318 1.00 1.02 -17.04
N LEU A 319 0.63 1.69 -15.96
CA LEU A 319 -0.64 1.51 -15.27
C LEU A 319 -1.29 2.88 -15.07
N ILE A 320 -2.51 3.06 -15.62
CA ILE A 320 -3.35 4.25 -15.45
C ILE A 320 -4.81 3.84 -15.31
N GLY A 321 -5.44 4.16 -14.19
CA GLY A 321 -6.81 3.73 -13.91
C GLY A 321 -7.87 4.73 -14.33
N ASP A 322 -9.02 4.21 -14.78
CA ASP A 322 -10.24 4.99 -14.96
C ASP A 322 -11.17 4.82 -13.75
N ALA A 323 -11.15 5.78 -12.84
CA ALA A 323 -12.01 5.79 -11.66
C ALA A 323 -13.38 6.49 -11.90
N SER A 324 -13.79 6.66 -13.15
CA SER A 324 -15.05 7.35 -13.50
C SER A 324 -16.28 6.71 -12.85
N LYS A 325 -16.31 5.39 -12.71
CA LYS A 325 -17.39 4.67 -12.02
C LYS A 325 -17.48 5.08 -10.54
N ALA A 326 -16.34 5.11 -9.84
CA ALA A 326 -16.27 5.53 -8.44
C ALA A 326 -16.72 6.99 -8.26
N LYS A 327 -16.29 7.87 -9.14
CA LYS A 327 -16.70 9.27 -9.16
C LYS A 327 -18.21 9.43 -9.39
N ASN A 328 -18.73 8.80 -10.44
CA ASN A 328 -20.11 9.00 -10.89
C ASN A 328 -21.15 8.35 -9.95
N LYS A 329 -20.85 7.14 -9.42
CA LYS A 329 -21.79 6.41 -8.56
C LYS A 329 -21.66 6.73 -7.07
N LEU A 330 -20.43 6.97 -6.60
CA LEU A 330 -20.16 7.17 -5.16
C LEU A 330 -19.69 8.58 -4.81
N GLY A 331 -19.47 9.45 -5.81
CA GLY A 331 -18.93 10.79 -5.57
C GLY A 331 -17.51 10.80 -5.01
N TRP A 332 -16.74 9.72 -5.28
CA TRP A 332 -15.37 9.65 -4.80
C TRP A 332 -14.42 10.44 -5.70
N GLU A 333 -13.59 11.27 -5.09
CA GLU A 333 -12.52 12.03 -5.74
C GLU A 333 -11.30 12.06 -4.84
N CYS A 334 -10.10 12.10 -5.43
CA CYS A 334 -8.85 12.31 -4.69
C CYS A 334 -8.85 13.71 -4.06
N LYS A 335 -8.49 13.79 -2.78
CA LYS A 335 -8.30 15.05 -2.04
C LYS A 335 -6.85 15.52 -2.06
N TYR A 336 -5.94 14.59 -2.27
CA TYR A 336 -4.49 14.84 -2.32
C TYR A 336 -4.02 14.64 -3.76
N ASP A 337 -3.25 15.60 -4.27
CA ASP A 337 -2.54 15.43 -5.52
C ASP A 337 -1.14 14.82 -5.31
N LEU A 338 -0.39 14.64 -6.40
CA LEU A 338 0.95 14.05 -6.33
C LEU A 338 1.95 14.96 -5.58
N ASN A 339 1.81 16.29 -5.67
CA ASN A 339 2.68 17.20 -4.94
C ASN A 339 2.42 17.14 -3.44
N ASP A 340 1.15 17.06 -3.04
CA ASP A 340 0.77 16.83 -1.64
C ASP A 340 1.37 15.54 -1.09
N LEU A 341 1.30 14.46 -1.89
CA LEU A 341 1.86 13.16 -1.54
C LEU A 341 3.38 13.22 -1.34
N VAL A 342 4.11 13.75 -2.34
CA VAL A 342 5.58 13.84 -2.28
C VAL A 342 6.00 14.69 -1.08
N LYS A 343 5.34 15.81 -0.87
CA LYS A 343 5.60 16.72 0.26
C LYS A 343 5.37 16.04 1.61
N ASP A 344 4.22 15.35 1.79
CA ASP A 344 3.91 14.63 3.04
C ASP A 344 4.96 13.55 3.33
N MET A 345 5.34 12.76 2.32
CA MET A 345 6.38 11.73 2.44
C MET A 345 7.75 12.32 2.76
N MET A 346 8.19 13.35 2.03
CA MET A 346 9.49 13.99 2.24
C MET A 346 9.61 14.65 3.62
N GLN A 347 8.57 15.37 4.07
CA GLN A 347 8.57 15.99 5.40
C GLN A 347 8.68 14.94 6.51
N SER A 348 7.97 13.82 6.36
CA SER A 348 8.04 12.70 7.31
C SER A 348 9.41 12.05 7.34
N ASP A 349 10.00 11.75 6.17
CA ASP A 349 11.28 11.07 6.09
C ASP A 349 12.45 11.98 6.53
N ILE A 350 12.42 13.27 6.23
CA ILE A 350 13.41 14.23 6.76
C ILE A 350 13.35 14.28 8.29
N LYS A 351 12.14 14.30 8.87
CA LYS A 351 11.98 14.27 10.32
C LYS A 351 12.57 12.99 10.90
N LEU A 352 12.22 11.84 10.33
CA LEU A 352 12.72 10.53 10.74
C LEU A 352 14.26 10.46 10.71
N MET A 353 14.88 10.95 9.62
CA MET A 353 16.35 10.92 9.48
C MET A 353 17.03 11.89 10.44
N LYS A 354 16.42 13.03 10.77
CA LYS A 354 16.94 13.93 11.81
C LYS A 354 16.85 13.34 13.20
N GLU A 355 15.76 12.63 13.52
CA GLU A 355 15.61 11.90 14.78
C GLU A 355 16.69 10.83 14.90
N GLN A 356 16.96 10.08 13.83
CA GLN A 356 18.03 9.09 13.77
C GLN A 356 19.39 9.74 14.02
N GLN A 357 19.72 10.81 13.29
CA GLN A 357 20.99 11.55 13.45
C GLN A 357 21.18 12.02 14.90
N TYR A 358 20.14 12.60 15.49
CA TYR A 358 20.20 13.06 16.90
C TYR A 358 20.50 11.94 17.88
N LEU A 359 19.91 10.77 17.69
CA LEU A 359 20.19 9.60 18.52
C LEU A 359 21.62 9.10 18.34
N GLU A 360 22.12 9.03 17.11
CA GLU A 360 23.50 8.62 16.80
C GLU A 360 24.54 9.59 17.39
N GLU A 361 24.31 10.90 17.27
CA GLU A 361 25.14 11.94 17.92
C GLU A 361 25.14 11.84 19.44
N GLY A 362 24.02 11.39 20.03
CA GLY A 362 23.90 11.09 21.44
C GLY A 362 24.58 9.78 21.89
N GLY A 363 25.20 9.03 20.96
CA GLY A 363 25.84 7.75 21.22
C GLY A 363 24.90 6.55 21.34
N TYR A 364 23.65 6.69 20.92
CA TYR A 364 22.67 5.61 20.89
C TYR A 364 22.77 4.82 19.58
N ASN A 365 22.64 3.50 19.66
CA ASN A 365 22.51 2.66 18.47
C ASN A 365 21.10 2.81 17.92
N THR A 366 20.99 3.26 16.68
CA THR A 366 19.74 3.25 15.94
C THR A 366 19.60 1.96 15.15
N MET A 367 18.38 1.44 15.02
CA MET A 367 18.13 0.32 14.11
C MET A 367 18.26 0.83 12.69
N ASN A 368 19.36 0.45 12.02
CA ASN A 368 19.53 0.71 10.60
C ASN A 368 18.68 -0.29 9.82
N TYR A 369 17.59 0.17 9.24
CA TYR A 369 16.84 -0.60 8.26
C TYR A 369 17.57 -0.48 6.93
N PHE A 370 18.51 -1.39 6.69
CA PHE A 370 19.05 -1.61 5.36
C PHE A 370 18.00 -2.34 4.51
N GLU A 371 18.10 -2.21 3.19
CA GLU A 371 17.27 -2.96 2.26
C GLU A 371 17.43 -4.47 2.44
#